data_e4856a6571c9075a06c0b94732f77ae8
#
_entry.id   e4856a6571c9075a06c0b94732f77ae8
#
_cell.length_a   1.000
_cell.length_b   1.000
_cell.length_c   1.000
_cell.angle_alpha   90.00
_cell.angle_beta   90.00
_cell.angle_gamma   90.00
#
_symmetry.space_group_name_H-M   'P 1'
#
loop_
_entity.id
_entity.type
_entity.pdbx_description
1 polymer ?
#
loop_
_entity_poly.entity_id
_entity_poly.type
_entity_poly.pdbx_seq_one_letter_code
_entity_poly.pdbx_strand_id
1 'polypeptide(L)'
;MVMQVRARLALTLDDSGPADADIRRSLRDAALTIKETSLIADGGRRTYVYEVIEMRSPADAKVPDVVDALGRHPGIRSVSWRPVG
;
A
#
# COMPACT_ATOMS: atom_id res chain seq x y z
N MET A 1 21.19 -12.74 -0.84
CA MET A 1 20.12 -13.36 -0.02
C MET A 1 18.85 -12.50 -0.11
N VAL A 2 17.73 -13.15 -0.32
CA VAL A 2 16.45 -12.49 -0.35
C VAL A 2 15.73 -12.73 0.96
N MET A 3 15.14 -11.69 1.54
CA MET A 3 14.39 -11.80 2.78
C MET A 3 12.94 -11.38 2.59
N GLN A 4 12.07 -11.92 3.42
CA GLN A 4 10.67 -11.57 3.43
C GLN A 4 10.48 -10.34 4.31
N VAL A 5 9.90 -9.29 3.73
CA VAL A 5 9.60 -8.06 4.46
C VAL A 5 8.09 -7.92 4.58
N ARG A 6 7.61 -7.76 5.80
CA ARG A 6 6.21 -7.49 6.07
C ARG A 6 6.03 -6.01 6.34
N ALA A 7 5.03 -5.41 5.75
CA ALA A 7 4.76 -4.00 5.93
C ALA A 7 3.27 -3.72 5.95
N ARG A 8 2.91 -2.58 6.53
CA ARG A 8 1.53 -2.10 6.55
C ARG A 8 1.46 -0.84 5.70
N LEU A 9 0.61 -0.88 4.68
CA LEU A 9 0.36 0.25 3.79
C LEU A 9 -1.02 0.80 4.12
N ALA A 10 -1.09 2.08 4.49
CA ALA A 10 -2.35 2.75 4.75
C ALA A 10 -2.55 3.87 3.73
N LEU A 11 -3.70 3.89 3.09
CA LEU A 11 -4.07 4.89 2.09
C LEU A 11 -5.36 5.56 2.51
N THR A 12 -5.35 6.88 2.64
CA THR A 12 -6.56 7.65 2.86
C THR A 12 -6.96 8.32 1.56
N LEU A 13 -8.19 8.07 1.13
CA LEU A 13 -8.71 8.51 -0.15
C LEU A 13 -9.97 9.35 0.03
N ASP A 14 -10.20 10.27 -0.92
CA ASP A 14 -11.49 10.93 -1.06
C ASP A 14 -12.31 10.20 -2.14
N ASP A 15 -13.46 10.79 -2.53
CA ASP A 15 -14.37 10.15 -3.48
C ASP A 15 -13.76 9.97 -4.87
N SER A 16 -12.73 10.73 -5.21
CA SER A 16 -12.06 10.63 -6.52
C SER A 16 -10.90 9.65 -6.51
N GLY A 17 -10.62 9.00 -5.39
CA GLY A 17 -9.54 8.04 -5.29
C GLY A 17 -9.84 6.73 -6.02
N PRO A 18 -8.81 5.91 -6.27
CA PRO A 18 -8.99 4.64 -6.95
C PRO A 18 -9.78 3.64 -6.10
N ALA A 19 -10.42 2.70 -6.77
CA ALA A 19 -11.13 1.63 -6.09
C ALA A 19 -10.15 0.62 -5.48
N ASP A 20 -10.62 -0.11 -4.47
CA ASP A 20 -9.82 -1.17 -3.83
C ASP A 20 -9.25 -2.15 -4.86
N ALA A 21 -10.06 -2.54 -5.85
CA ALA A 21 -9.61 -3.48 -6.88
C ALA A 21 -8.41 -2.96 -7.67
N ASP A 22 -8.39 -1.65 -7.96
CA ASP A 22 -7.30 -1.03 -8.71
C ASP A 22 -6.03 -0.95 -7.86
N ILE A 23 -6.20 -0.64 -6.57
CA ILE A 23 -5.07 -0.61 -5.64
C ILE A 23 -4.46 -2.00 -5.51
N ARG A 24 -5.30 -3.03 -5.34
CA ARG A 24 -4.84 -4.42 -5.24
C ARG A 24 -4.09 -4.85 -6.48
N ARG A 25 -4.57 -4.46 -7.65
CA ARG A 25 -3.90 -4.78 -8.91
C ARG A 25 -2.52 -4.14 -8.97
N SER A 26 -2.41 -2.86 -8.58
CA SER A 26 -1.13 -2.16 -8.56
C SER A 26 -0.14 -2.83 -7.62
N LEU A 27 -0.59 -3.26 -6.45
CA LEU A 27 0.27 -3.94 -5.48
C LEU A 27 0.72 -5.29 -6.00
N ARG A 28 -0.17 -6.07 -6.63
CA ARG A 28 0.19 -7.37 -7.20
C ARG A 28 1.16 -7.21 -8.35
N ASP A 29 0.97 -6.20 -9.20
CA ASP A 29 1.86 -5.94 -10.33
C ASP A 29 3.26 -5.55 -9.85
N ALA A 30 3.35 -5.01 -8.64
CA ALA A 30 4.62 -4.67 -8.00
C ALA A 30 5.20 -5.83 -7.17
N ALA A 31 4.64 -7.03 -7.31
CA ALA A 31 5.06 -8.25 -6.61
C ALA A 31 4.89 -8.17 -5.08
N LEU A 32 3.91 -7.42 -4.62
CA LEU A 32 3.54 -7.39 -3.20
C LEU A 32 2.37 -8.35 -2.97
N THR A 33 2.52 -9.23 -1.99
CA THR A 33 1.46 -10.16 -1.63
C THR A 33 0.60 -9.56 -0.52
N ILE A 34 -0.69 -9.42 -0.78
CA ILE A 34 -1.62 -8.87 0.20
C ILE A 34 -2.09 -10.00 1.12
N LYS A 35 -1.84 -9.86 2.43
CA LYS A 35 -2.22 -10.85 3.43
C LYS A 35 -3.53 -10.49 4.11
N GLU A 36 -3.77 -9.20 4.31
CA GLU A 36 -4.94 -8.74 5.02
C GLU A 36 -5.30 -7.33 4.56
N THR A 37 -6.61 -7.04 4.56
CA THR A 37 -7.11 -5.72 4.18
C THR A 37 -8.16 -5.28 5.17
N SER A 38 -8.08 -4.02 5.58
CA SER A 38 -9.10 -3.38 6.41
C SER A 38 -9.57 -2.11 5.71
N LEU A 39 -10.84 -1.77 5.91
CA LEU A 39 -11.40 -0.52 5.41
C LEU A 39 -12.02 0.24 6.55
N ILE A 40 -11.65 1.51 6.65
CA ILE A 40 -12.28 2.45 7.59
C ILE A 40 -12.90 3.56 6.75
N ALA A 41 -14.21 3.77 6.89
CA ALA A 41 -14.91 4.82 6.19
C ALA A 41 -15.41 5.85 7.19
N ASP A 42 -15.11 7.13 6.94
CA ASP A 42 -15.48 8.20 7.85
C ASP A 42 -15.57 9.53 7.09
N GLY A 43 -16.75 10.16 7.16
CA GLY A 43 -16.95 11.52 6.67
C GLY A 43 -16.58 11.75 5.20
N GLY A 44 -16.93 10.82 4.33
CA GLY A 44 -16.60 10.93 2.90
C GLY A 44 -15.18 10.54 2.55
N ARG A 45 -14.41 10.08 3.52
CA ARG A 45 -13.06 9.57 3.30
C ARG A 45 -13.01 8.08 3.59
N ARG A 46 -12.15 7.37 2.88
CA ARG A 46 -11.92 5.95 3.07
C ARG A 46 -10.46 5.74 3.38
N THR A 47 -10.17 4.89 4.35
CA THR A 47 -8.81 4.48 4.64
C THR A 47 -8.72 2.98 4.43
N TYR A 48 -7.91 2.58 3.44
CA TYR A 48 -7.58 1.18 3.22
C TYR A 48 -6.26 0.87 3.91
N VAL A 49 -6.24 -0.19 4.67
CA VAL A 49 -5.01 -0.66 5.30
C VAL A 49 -4.72 -2.05 4.75
N TYR A 50 -3.58 -2.19 4.09
CA TYR A 50 -3.14 -3.45 3.50
C TYR A 50 -1.93 -3.95 4.27
N GLU A 51 -2.00 -5.18 4.72
CA GLU A 51 -0.82 -5.86 5.25
C GLU A 51 -0.22 -6.66 4.10
N VAL A 52 1.01 -6.33 3.74
CA VAL A 52 1.66 -6.88 2.55
C VAL A 52 2.98 -7.54 2.90
N ILE A 53 3.38 -8.48 2.05
CA ILE A 53 4.66 -9.15 2.15
C ILE A 53 5.40 -8.95 0.83
N GLU A 54 6.65 -8.56 0.95
CA GLU A 54 7.53 -8.35 -0.19
C GLU A 54 8.80 -9.16 0.01
N MET A 55 9.27 -9.80 -1.05
CA MET A 55 10.57 -10.45 -1.06
C MET A 55 11.59 -9.45 -1.59
N ARG A 56 12.58 -9.11 -0.80
CA ARG A 56 13.61 -8.14 -1.21
C ARG A 56 14.98 -8.50 -0.66
N SER A 57 15.99 -7.94 -1.33
CA SER A 57 17.36 -8.02 -0.85
C SER A 57 17.55 -7.08 0.36
N PRO A 58 18.34 -7.47 1.36
CA PRO A 58 18.62 -6.57 2.49
C PRO A 58 19.23 -5.24 2.07
N ALA A 59 19.86 -5.18 0.88
CA ALA A 59 20.44 -3.94 0.38
C ALA A 59 19.40 -2.94 -0.13
N ASP A 60 18.17 -3.38 -0.36
CA ASP A 60 17.10 -2.56 -0.94
C ASP A 60 16.13 -2.07 0.13
N ALA A 61 16.65 -1.45 1.16
CA ALA A 61 15.83 -1.01 2.30
C ALA A 61 15.15 0.35 2.02
N LYS A 62 14.35 0.42 0.96
CA LYS A 62 13.64 1.64 0.60
C LYS A 62 12.16 1.36 0.41
N VAL A 63 11.37 2.42 0.41
CA VAL A 63 9.94 2.33 0.12
C VAL A 63 9.76 1.88 -1.33
N PRO A 64 8.89 0.89 -1.59
CA PRO A 64 8.65 0.45 -2.97
C PRO A 64 8.12 1.58 -3.86
N ASP A 65 8.53 1.57 -5.13
CA ASP A 65 8.11 2.61 -6.08
C ASP A 65 6.59 2.70 -6.24
N VAL A 66 5.88 1.58 -6.10
CA VAL A 66 4.42 1.57 -6.21
C VAL A 66 3.77 2.44 -5.12
N VAL A 67 4.37 2.52 -3.94
CA VAL A 67 3.87 3.34 -2.84
C VAL A 67 3.98 4.82 -3.21
N ASP A 68 5.11 5.22 -3.78
CA ASP A 68 5.29 6.60 -4.25
C ASP A 68 4.32 6.93 -5.37
N ALA A 69 4.10 5.99 -6.29
CA ALA A 69 3.17 6.18 -7.41
C ALA A 69 1.74 6.36 -6.92
N LEU A 70 1.32 5.56 -5.93
CA LEU A 70 0.00 5.71 -5.32
C LEU A 70 -0.15 7.07 -4.66
N GLY A 71 0.89 7.55 -3.99
CA GLY A 71 0.86 8.85 -3.32
C GLY A 71 0.71 10.03 -4.26
N ARG A 72 1.00 9.85 -5.55
CA ARG A 72 0.84 10.91 -6.56
C ARG A 72 -0.57 10.97 -7.14
N HIS A 73 -1.41 9.98 -6.87
CA HIS A 73 -2.77 9.97 -7.39
C HIS A 73 -3.58 11.09 -6.74
N PRO A 74 -4.28 11.94 -7.54
CA PRO A 74 -4.99 13.11 -7.00
C PRO A 74 -6.03 12.79 -5.95
N GLY A 75 -6.64 11.61 -6.01
CA GLY A 75 -7.65 11.19 -5.04
C GLY A 75 -7.10 10.54 -3.78
N ILE A 76 -5.79 10.38 -3.69
CA ILE A 76 -5.15 9.82 -2.50
C ILE A 76 -4.60 10.96 -1.66
N ARG A 77 -5.15 11.11 -0.45
CA ARG A 77 -4.84 12.22 0.45
C ARG A 77 -3.63 11.95 1.32
N SER A 78 -3.41 10.72 1.70
CA SER A 78 -2.24 10.36 2.49
C SER A 78 -1.83 8.92 2.23
N VAL A 79 -0.55 8.66 2.38
CA VAL A 79 0.05 7.33 2.23
C VAL A 79 0.96 7.11 3.41
N SER A 80 0.86 5.95 4.02
CA SER A 80 1.74 5.53 5.10
C SER A 80 2.29 4.15 4.79
N TRP A 81 3.59 4.01 4.80
CA TRP A 81 4.26 2.72 4.63
C TRP A 81 5.06 2.44 5.90
N ARG A 82 4.71 1.37 6.59
CA ARG A 82 5.36 1.04 7.85
C ARG A 82 5.82 -0.41 7.84
N PRO A 83 7.11 -0.67 7.80
CA PRO A 83 7.63 -2.03 7.97
C PRO A 83 7.24 -2.58 9.34
N VAL A 84 6.90 -3.85 9.37
CA VAL A 84 6.48 -4.54 10.58
C VAL A 84 7.47 -5.65 10.90
N GLY A 85 7.94 -5.65 12.08
CA GLY A 85 8.76 -6.72 12.57
C GLY A 85 10.13 -6.70 12.59
#